data_8e025bea41a7f8382fbf947ef2f48c8e
#
_entry.id   8e025bea41a7f8382fbf947ef2f48c8e
#
_cell.length_a   1.000
_cell.length_b   1.000
_cell.length_c   1.000
_cell.angle_alpha   90.00
_cell.angle_beta   90.00
_cell.angle_gamma   90.00
#
_symmetry.space_group_name_H-M   'P 1'
#
loop_
_entity.id
_entity.type
_entity.pdbx_description
1 polymer ?
#
loop_
_entity_poly.entity_id
_entity_poly.type
_entity_poly.pdbx_seq_one_letter_code
_entity_poly.pdbx_strand_id
1 'polypeptide(L)'
;MKKFIFGAIAGAAIILMVMYCSTGDRKASTWKPYKKEVITWQKLDTFVFENPTFKVEYPDFFVPDSSLLDNRNMRFDYSFASCEVFLKCFSYPNDAKMDDSAAVEFSVGFRKLNEDSITMIDRHQGYFYLEGMDRYYKFYEQYVVDKDYIYVLGLFYSPGLVDEKVENLKNLVHEWNPK
;
A
#
# COMPACT_ATOMS: atom_id res chain seq x y z
N MET A 1 -59.16 -2.47 28.60
CA MET A 1 -59.11 -2.76 27.16
C MET A 1 -58.35 -1.72 26.34
N LYS A 2 -58.41 -0.40 26.63
CA LYS A 2 -57.66 0.62 25.80
C LYS A 2 -56.14 0.53 25.85
N LYS A 3 -55.52 0.01 26.93
CA LYS A 3 -54.05 -0.09 27.05
C LYS A 3 -53.44 -1.23 26.22
N PHE A 4 -54.20 -2.29 25.90
CA PHE A 4 -53.72 -3.40 25.07
C PHE A 4 -53.68 -3.05 23.58
N ILE A 5 -54.56 -2.18 23.12
CA ILE A 5 -54.62 -1.78 21.71
C ILE A 5 -53.44 -0.88 21.36
N PHE A 6 -53.00 -0.01 22.27
CA PHE A 6 -51.82 0.86 22.04
C PHE A 6 -50.51 0.08 21.95
N GLY A 7 -50.36 -0.99 22.74
CA GLY A 7 -49.18 -1.84 22.68
C GLY A 7 -49.07 -2.64 21.37
N ALA A 8 -50.21 -3.11 20.86
CA ALA A 8 -50.25 -3.86 19.58
C ALA A 8 -49.95 -2.97 18.37
N ILE A 9 -50.41 -1.72 18.37
CA ILE A 9 -50.16 -0.76 17.27
C ILE A 9 -48.67 -0.34 17.28
N ALA A 10 -48.08 -0.10 18.45
CA ALA A 10 -46.66 0.24 18.58
C ALA A 10 -45.75 -0.91 18.14
N GLY A 11 -46.11 -2.15 18.51
CA GLY A 11 -45.36 -3.35 18.07
C GLY A 11 -45.46 -3.58 16.57
N ALA A 12 -46.62 -3.41 15.95
CA ALA A 12 -46.78 -3.53 14.51
C ALA A 12 -46.02 -2.43 13.73
N ALA A 13 -45.99 -1.20 14.26
CA ALA A 13 -45.20 -0.11 13.64
C ALA A 13 -43.73 -0.36 13.68
N ILE A 14 -43.18 -0.93 14.77
CA ILE A 14 -41.76 -1.30 14.88
C ILE A 14 -41.43 -2.45 13.91
N ILE A 15 -42.28 -3.46 13.80
CA ILE A 15 -42.08 -4.58 12.86
C ILE A 15 -42.12 -4.08 11.41
N LEU A 16 -43.06 -3.18 11.07
CA LEU A 16 -43.15 -2.58 9.75
C LEU A 16 -41.92 -1.70 9.45
N MET A 17 -41.41 -0.95 10.44
CA MET A 17 -40.18 -0.15 10.29
C MET A 17 -38.96 -1.01 10.10
N VAL A 18 -38.82 -2.12 10.84
CA VAL A 18 -37.72 -3.08 10.65
C VAL A 18 -37.82 -3.79 9.29
N MET A 19 -39.04 -4.17 8.86
CA MET A 19 -39.24 -4.71 7.51
C MET A 19 -38.95 -3.69 6.41
N TYR A 20 -39.37 -2.44 6.59
CA TYR A 20 -39.09 -1.38 5.62
C TYR A 20 -37.59 -1.05 5.53
N CYS A 21 -36.88 -1.07 6.66
CA CYS A 21 -35.42 -0.94 6.67
C CYS A 21 -34.69 -2.19 6.11
N SER A 22 -35.34 -3.38 6.20
CA SER A 22 -34.77 -4.61 5.66
C SER A 22 -35.13 -4.88 4.20
N THR A 23 -36.27 -4.31 3.72
CA THR A 23 -36.71 -4.37 2.32
C THR A 23 -36.36 -3.09 1.54
N GLY A 24 -35.72 -2.11 2.20
CA GLY A 24 -35.07 -1.02 1.48
C GLY A 24 -34.22 -1.64 0.41
N ASP A 25 -34.66 -1.46 -0.84
CA ASP A 25 -33.99 -1.92 -2.05
C ASP A 25 -32.48 -1.90 -1.86
N ARG A 26 -31.94 -2.99 -1.36
CA ARG A 26 -30.68 -3.45 -1.88
C ARG A 26 -31.02 -3.80 -3.34
N LYS A 27 -31.14 -2.77 -4.19
CA LYS A 27 -30.70 -2.92 -5.56
C LYS A 27 -29.43 -3.69 -5.38
N ALA A 28 -29.47 -4.99 -5.63
CA ALA A 28 -28.28 -5.76 -5.78
C ALA A 28 -27.42 -4.83 -6.63
N SER A 29 -26.47 -4.15 -5.99
CA SER A 29 -25.51 -3.38 -6.73
C SER A 29 -25.07 -4.44 -7.68
N THR A 30 -25.45 -4.30 -8.94
CA THR A 30 -24.91 -5.13 -9.99
C THR A 30 -23.44 -4.84 -9.83
N TRP A 31 -22.78 -5.68 -9.06
CA TRP A 31 -21.36 -5.79 -9.01
C TRP A 31 -21.01 -6.06 -10.47
N LYS A 32 -20.92 -4.96 -11.23
CA LYS A 32 -20.23 -5.04 -12.49
C LYS A 32 -18.88 -5.56 -12.07
N PRO A 33 -18.49 -6.78 -12.49
CA PRO A 33 -17.17 -7.27 -12.17
C PRO A 33 -16.27 -6.12 -12.57
N TYR A 34 -15.58 -5.54 -11.58
CA TYR A 34 -14.64 -4.44 -11.81
C TYR A 34 -13.85 -4.88 -13.02
N LYS A 35 -13.96 -4.12 -14.14
CA LYS A 35 -13.11 -4.36 -15.28
C LYS A 35 -11.73 -4.57 -14.69
N LYS A 36 -11.00 -5.59 -15.16
CA LYS A 36 -9.62 -5.88 -14.78
C LYS A 36 -8.72 -4.75 -15.29
N GLU A 37 -8.95 -3.54 -14.81
CA GLU A 37 -8.13 -2.40 -15.16
C GLU A 37 -6.89 -2.49 -14.28
N VAL A 38 -5.81 -2.90 -14.90
CA VAL A 38 -4.47 -2.81 -14.34
C VAL A 38 -4.10 -1.32 -14.30
N ILE A 39 -3.46 -0.87 -13.23
CA ILE A 39 -2.93 0.48 -13.14
C ILE A 39 -1.84 0.64 -14.20
N THR A 40 -2.02 1.59 -15.12
CA THR A 40 -1.10 1.89 -16.21
C THR A 40 -0.84 3.38 -16.29
N TRP A 41 0.27 3.76 -16.86
CA TRP A 41 0.66 5.15 -17.08
C TRP A 41 1.27 5.36 -18.45
N GLN A 42 1.33 6.61 -18.89
CA GLN A 42 1.97 7.01 -20.14
C GLN A 42 3.24 7.83 -19.89
N LYS A 43 3.35 8.42 -18.71
CA LYS A 43 4.45 9.30 -18.35
C LYS A 43 4.92 9.01 -16.93
N LEU A 44 6.22 9.11 -16.73
CA LEU A 44 6.86 9.11 -15.43
C LEU A 44 7.35 10.51 -15.11
N ASP A 45 7.15 10.92 -13.88
CA ASP A 45 7.82 12.07 -13.28
C ASP A 45 9.02 11.57 -12.47
N THR A 46 9.96 12.46 -12.17
CA THR A 46 11.18 12.12 -11.44
C THR A 46 11.31 12.99 -10.20
N PHE A 47 11.59 12.35 -9.08
CA PHE A 47 12.01 13.03 -7.87
C PHE A 47 13.49 12.73 -7.57
N VAL A 48 14.26 13.78 -7.26
CA VAL A 48 15.70 13.67 -6.96
C VAL A 48 15.92 14.00 -5.49
N PHE A 49 16.54 13.07 -4.78
CA PHE A 49 17.04 13.27 -3.42
C PHE A 49 18.44 13.86 -3.49
N GLU A 50 18.76 14.79 -2.59
CA GLU A 50 20.05 15.51 -2.64
C GLU A 50 21.11 14.87 -1.73
N ASN A 51 20.71 14.25 -0.62
CA ASN A 51 21.68 13.71 0.34
C ASN A 51 21.20 12.39 0.98
N PRO A 52 21.66 11.21 0.52
CA PRO A 52 22.53 11.03 -0.65
C PRO A 52 21.81 11.36 -1.96
N THR A 53 22.56 11.65 -3.01
CA THR A 53 21.97 11.91 -4.32
C THR A 53 21.51 10.58 -4.94
N PHE A 54 20.20 10.46 -5.14
CA PHE A 54 19.57 9.35 -5.87
C PHE A 54 18.22 9.78 -6.42
N LYS A 55 17.65 9.00 -7.30
CA LYS A 55 16.38 9.34 -7.95
C LYS A 55 15.35 8.22 -7.84
N VAL A 56 14.08 8.63 -7.92
CA VAL A 56 12.95 7.74 -8.13
C VAL A 56 12.09 8.27 -9.27
N GLU A 57 11.71 7.37 -10.18
CA GLU A 57 10.73 7.63 -11.22
C GLU A 57 9.38 7.06 -10.78
N TYR A 58 8.31 7.81 -10.97
CA TYR A 58 6.97 7.42 -10.54
C TYR A 58 5.93 7.89 -11.55
N PRO A 59 4.80 7.19 -11.71
CA PRO A 59 3.71 7.63 -12.59
C PRO A 59 3.20 9.02 -12.23
N ASP A 60 2.97 9.87 -13.24
CA ASP A 60 2.62 11.30 -13.11
C ASP A 60 1.31 11.59 -12.35
N PHE A 61 0.49 10.58 -12.12
CA PHE A 61 -0.72 10.68 -11.30
C PHE A 61 -0.50 10.48 -9.79
N PHE A 62 0.70 10.06 -9.37
CA PHE A 62 1.05 10.05 -7.96
C PHE A 62 1.37 11.46 -7.47
N VAL A 63 0.89 11.78 -6.28
CA VAL A 63 1.08 13.10 -5.66
C VAL A 63 2.12 12.98 -4.54
N PRO A 64 3.26 13.68 -4.65
CA PRO A 64 4.24 13.73 -3.58
C PRO A 64 3.64 14.33 -2.30
N ASP A 65 3.79 13.64 -1.17
CA ASP A 65 3.37 14.15 0.13
C ASP A 65 4.45 15.06 0.72
N SER A 66 4.27 16.36 0.52
CA SER A 66 5.21 17.38 1.00
C SER A 66 5.24 17.54 2.53
N SER A 67 4.29 16.96 3.27
CA SER A 67 4.27 17.02 4.74
C SER A 67 5.32 16.11 5.37
N LEU A 68 5.82 15.13 4.63
CA LEU A 68 6.84 14.16 5.04
C LEU A 68 8.24 14.50 4.51
N LEU A 69 8.45 15.73 4.02
CA LEU A 69 9.74 16.16 3.48
C LEU A 69 10.86 16.09 4.54
N ASP A 70 11.40 14.89 4.65
CA ASP A 70 12.77 14.67 5.10
C ASP A 70 13.62 14.48 3.84
N ASN A 71 14.82 15.06 3.79
CA ASN A 71 15.76 14.97 2.66
C ASN A 71 16.13 13.53 2.25
N ARG A 72 15.62 12.53 2.97
CA ARG A 72 15.90 11.10 2.78
C ARG A 72 14.65 10.23 2.66
N ASN A 73 13.46 10.81 2.75
CA ASN A 73 12.21 10.06 2.79
C ASN A 73 11.11 10.82 2.04
N MET A 74 10.45 10.15 1.11
CA MET A 74 9.33 10.69 0.34
C MET A 74 8.25 9.64 0.18
N ARG A 75 6.99 10.08 0.29
CA ARG A 75 5.82 9.30 -0.03
C ARG A 75 5.10 9.92 -1.22
N PHE A 76 4.61 9.08 -2.12
CA PHE A 76 3.82 9.46 -3.29
C PHE A 76 2.49 8.74 -3.21
N ASP A 77 1.41 9.48 -3.09
CA ASP A 77 0.07 8.95 -2.85
C ASP A 77 -0.78 8.88 -4.11
N TYR A 78 -1.56 7.83 -4.23
CA TYR A 78 -2.55 7.64 -5.27
C TYR A 78 -3.78 6.92 -4.73
N SER A 79 -4.96 7.31 -5.18
CA SER A 79 -6.22 6.64 -4.83
C SER A 79 -6.80 5.98 -6.08
N PHE A 80 -6.93 4.65 -6.06
CA PHE A 80 -7.48 3.87 -7.14
C PHE A 80 -8.71 3.09 -6.67
N ALA A 81 -9.86 3.36 -7.30
CA ALA A 81 -11.13 2.68 -6.97
C ALA A 81 -11.47 2.70 -5.46
N SER A 82 -11.21 3.82 -4.80
CA SER A 82 -11.35 4.01 -3.34
C SER A 82 -10.38 3.18 -2.48
N CYS A 83 -9.36 2.60 -3.08
CA CYS A 83 -8.26 1.95 -2.39
C CYS A 83 -7.03 2.87 -2.39
N GLU A 84 -6.32 2.88 -1.27
CA GLU A 84 -5.05 3.58 -1.18
C GLU A 84 -3.94 2.76 -1.83
N VAL A 85 -3.12 3.43 -2.63
CA VAL A 85 -1.88 2.93 -3.23
C VAL A 85 -0.84 4.01 -3.04
N PHE A 86 0.32 3.69 -2.52
CA PHE A 86 1.40 4.67 -2.42
C PHE A 86 2.77 4.04 -2.64
N LEU A 87 3.68 4.85 -3.15
CA LEU A 87 5.10 4.54 -3.18
C LEU A 87 5.78 5.23 -1.99
N LYS A 88 6.71 4.55 -1.35
CA LYS A 88 7.57 5.13 -0.33
C LYS A 88 9.03 4.91 -0.73
N CYS A 89 9.76 6.00 -0.85
CA CYS A 89 11.17 5.97 -1.22
C CYS A 89 11.98 6.61 -0.11
N PHE A 90 13.04 5.93 0.36
CA PHE A 90 13.92 6.45 1.40
C PHE A 90 15.30 5.85 1.34
N SER A 91 16.23 6.46 2.07
CA SER A 91 17.57 5.93 2.26
C SER A 91 17.99 6.07 3.73
N TYR A 92 18.88 5.22 4.16
CA TYR A 92 19.52 5.33 5.46
C TYR A 92 21.01 4.94 5.39
N PRO A 93 21.88 5.53 6.26
CA PRO A 93 23.29 5.23 6.25
C PRO A 93 23.56 3.75 6.57
N ASN A 94 24.49 3.15 5.85
CA ASN A 94 25.01 1.82 6.13
C ASN A 94 26.26 1.90 7.04
N ASP A 95 26.09 2.50 8.22
CA ASP A 95 27.19 2.73 9.18
C ASP A 95 27.80 1.43 9.67
N ALA A 96 26.99 0.38 9.79
CA ALA A 96 27.43 -0.96 10.18
C ALA A 96 28.17 -1.71 9.07
N LYS A 97 28.23 -1.14 7.84
CA LYS A 97 28.81 -1.78 6.65
C LYS A 97 28.23 -3.17 6.40
N MET A 98 26.92 -3.27 6.55
CA MET A 98 26.16 -4.49 6.29
C MET A 98 26.36 -4.93 4.85
N ASP A 99 26.66 -6.21 4.67
CA ASP A 99 26.53 -6.89 3.38
C ASP A 99 25.06 -7.25 3.10
N ASP A 100 24.81 -7.85 1.95
CA ASP A 100 23.46 -8.21 1.51
C ASP A 100 22.74 -9.11 2.55
N SER A 101 23.45 -10.06 3.16
CA SER A 101 22.87 -11.00 4.12
C SER A 101 22.48 -10.30 5.42
N ALA A 102 23.38 -9.48 5.96
CA ALA A 102 23.14 -8.71 7.17
C ALA A 102 22.02 -7.67 6.96
N ALA A 103 21.96 -7.03 5.79
CA ALA A 103 20.91 -6.09 5.43
C ALA A 103 19.53 -6.78 5.35
N VAL A 104 19.46 -7.98 4.78
CA VAL A 104 18.21 -8.78 4.78
C VAL A 104 17.78 -9.12 6.21
N GLU A 105 18.70 -9.65 7.04
CA GLU A 105 18.39 -10.02 8.41
C GLU A 105 17.89 -8.82 9.24
N PHE A 106 18.55 -7.67 9.07
CA PHE A 106 18.15 -6.42 9.71
C PHE A 106 16.75 -5.99 9.28
N SER A 107 16.48 -5.95 7.97
CA SER A 107 15.19 -5.49 7.43
C SER A 107 14.05 -6.44 7.81
N VAL A 108 14.28 -7.75 7.74
CA VAL A 108 13.31 -8.78 8.19
C VAL A 108 13.07 -8.67 9.70
N GLY A 109 14.13 -8.48 10.49
CA GLY A 109 14.02 -8.29 11.93
C GLY A 109 13.19 -7.07 12.28
N PHE A 110 13.43 -5.95 11.61
CA PHE A 110 12.67 -4.72 11.80
C PHE A 110 11.18 -4.89 11.44
N ARG A 111 10.87 -5.55 10.33
CA ARG A 111 9.48 -5.86 9.93
C ARG A 111 8.78 -6.74 10.98
N LYS A 112 9.45 -7.78 11.48
CA LYS A 112 8.90 -8.66 12.52
C LYS A 112 8.67 -7.95 13.85
N LEU A 113 9.51 -6.99 14.22
CA LEU A 113 9.30 -6.17 15.44
C LEU A 113 8.03 -5.31 15.33
N ASN A 114 7.61 -4.95 14.12
CA ASN A 114 6.36 -4.23 13.86
C ASN A 114 5.15 -5.17 13.62
N GLU A 115 5.30 -6.46 13.90
CA GLU A 115 4.27 -7.49 13.71
C GLU A 115 3.86 -7.69 12.23
N ASP A 116 4.73 -7.27 11.29
CA ASP A 116 4.49 -7.45 9.85
C ASP A 116 4.65 -8.93 9.47
N SER A 117 3.79 -9.41 8.57
CA SER A 117 3.95 -10.71 7.94
C SER A 117 4.79 -10.60 6.68
N ILE A 118 5.79 -11.46 6.52
CA ILE A 118 6.63 -11.53 5.32
C ILE A 118 6.29 -12.81 4.59
N THR A 119 5.89 -12.69 3.34
CA THR A 119 5.49 -13.81 2.48
C THR A 119 6.57 -14.21 1.48
N MET A 120 7.44 -13.27 1.10
CA MET A 120 8.53 -13.51 0.17
C MET A 120 9.79 -12.74 0.60
N ILE A 121 10.94 -13.38 0.43
CA ILE A 121 12.27 -12.76 0.49
C ILE A 121 13.02 -13.26 -0.73
N ASP A 122 13.33 -12.37 -1.66
CA ASP A 122 14.10 -12.68 -2.86
C ASP A 122 15.47 -11.95 -2.80
N ARG A 123 16.56 -12.69 -2.94
CA ARG A 123 17.94 -12.22 -2.67
C ARG A 123 18.78 -12.24 -3.92
N HIS A 124 19.44 -11.12 -4.17
CA HIS A 124 20.39 -10.94 -5.27
C HIS A 124 21.67 -10.28 -4.75
N GLN A 125 22.70 -10.25 -5.57
CA GLN A 125 23.93 -9.54 -5.23
C GLN A 125 23.70 -8.02 -5.30
N GLY A 126 23.83 -7.33 -4.17
CA GLY A 126 23.70 -5.88 -4.05
C GLY A 126 22.27 -5.39 -3.88
N TYR A 127 21.26 -6.28 -3.93
CA TYR A 127 19.88 -5.90 -3.69
C TYR A 127 19.00 -7.10 -3.28
N PHE A 128 17.85 -6.83 -2.67
CA PHE A 128 16.85 -7.84 -2.34
C PHE A 128 15.44 -7.27 -2.33
N TYR A 129 14.47 -8.16 -2.37
CA TYR A 129 13.06 -7.81 -2.28
C TYR A 129 12.42 -8.41 -1.04
N LEU A 130 11.49 -7.66 -0.44
CA LEU A 130 10.59 -8.16 0.59
C LEU A 130 9.15 -7.94 0.12
N GLU A 131 8.33 -8.97 0.24
CA GLU A 131 6.88 -8.87 0.06
C GLU A 131 6.18 -9.36 1.33
N GLY A 132 5.08 -8.70 1.65
CA GLY A 132 4.34 -9.05 2.84
C GLY A 132 3.14 -8.16 3.08
N MET A 133 2.74 -8.11 4.33
CA MET A 133 1.62 -7.28 4.79
C MET A 133 1.96 -6.71 6.16
N ASP A 134 1.82 -5.39 6.30
CA ASP A 134 1.79 -4.72 7.58
C ASP A 134 0.35 -4.72 8.13
N ARG A 135 0.12 -3.99 9.21
CA ARG A 135 -1.21 -3.92 9.83
C ARG A 135 -2.32 -3.44 8.89
N TYR A 136 -1.99 -2.63 7.86
CA TYR A 136 -2.95 -1.90 7.05
C TYR A 136 -2.81 -2.18 5.55
N TYR A 137 -1.58 -2.49 5.07
CA TYR A 137 -1.24 -2.55 3.65
C TYR A 137 -0.48 -3.81 3.30
N LYS A 138 -0.72 -4.34 2.12
CA LYS A 138 0.25 -5.21 1.46
C LYS A 138 1.41 -4.35 1.00
N PHE A 139 2.63 -4.89 1.03
CA PHE A 139 3.82 -4.19 0.55
C PHE A 139 4.67 -5.06 -0.36
N TYR A 140 5.38 -4.41 -1.27
CA TYR A 140 6.44 -4.97 -2.10
C TYR A 140 7.59 -3.96 -2.12
N GLU A 141 8.74 -4.32 -1.58
CA GLU A 141 9.88 -3.41 -1.39
C GLU A 141 11.13 -3.96 -2.04
N GLN A 142 11.88 -3.08 -2.71
CA GLN A 142 13.24 -3.32 -3.14
C GLN A 142 14.20 -2.58 -2.22
N TYR A 143 15.23 -3.27 -1.81
CA TYR A 143 16.37 -2.75 -1.05
C TYR A 143 17.62 -2.85 -1.90
N VAL A 144 18.31 -1.73 -2.13
CA VAL A 144 19.60 -1.69 -2.82
C VAL A 144 20.68 -1.40 -1.80
N VAL A 145 21.60 -2.35 -1.62
CA VAL A 145 22.66 -2.29 -0.60
C VAL A 145 23.92 -1.70 -1.23
N ASP A 146 24.33 -0.54 -0.73
CA ASP A 146 25.59 0.10 -1.09
C ASP A 146 26.51 0.16 0.13
N LYS A 147 27.78 0.42 -0.10
CA LYS A 147 28.79 0.55 0.96
C LYS A 147 28.42 1.59 2.01
N ASP A 148 27.84 2.72 1.61
CA ASP A 148 27.61 3.87 2.48
C ASP A 148 26.13 4.09 2.79
N TYR A 149 25.23 3.59 1.97
CA TYR A 149 23.79 3.73 2.15
C TYR A 149 23.03 2.47 1.75
N ILE A 150 21.86 2.30 2.32
CA ILE A 150 20.82 1.38 1.85
C ILE A 150 19.66 2.23 1.34
N TYR A 151 19.27 1.98 0.09
CA TYR A 151 18.16 2.67 -0.58
C TYR A 151 16.97 1.74 -0.64
N VAL A 152 15.79 2.28 -0.42
CA VAL A 152 14.55 1.49 -0.41
C VAL A 152 13.49 2.19 -1.25
N LEU A 153 12.89 1.44 -2.16
CA LEU A 153 11.64 1.81 -2.83
C LEU A 153 10.59 0.74 -2.53
N GLY A 154 9.48 1.16 -1.95
CA GLY A 154 8.38 0.28 -1.61
C GLY A 154 7.08 0.71 -2.25
N LEU A 155 6.31 -0.26 -2.74
CA LEU A 155 4.91 -0.14 -3.11
C LEU A 155 4.06 -0.66 -1.96
N PHE A 156 3.07 0.14 -1.56
CA PHE A 156 2.10 -0.19 -0.53
C PHE A 156 0.69 -0.05 -1.10
N TYR A 157 -0.20 -0.98 -0.79
CA TYR A 157 -1.56 -0.95 -1.32
C TYR A 157 -2.55 -1.65 -0.39
N SER A 158 -3.80 -1.19 -0.44
CA SER A 158 -4.88 -1.73 0.40
C SER A 158 -5.06 -3.24 0.17
N PRO A 159 -5.25 -4.06 1.23
CA PRO A 159 -5.43 -5.51 1.09
C PRO A 159 -6.60 -5.94 0.20
N GLY A 160 -7.62 -5.07 0.05
CA GLY A 160 -8.75 -5.31 -0.84
C GLY A 160 -8.44 -5.15 -2.34
N LEU A 161 -7.27 -4.60 -2.67
CA LEU A 161 -6.83 -4.49 -4.06
C LEU A 161 -6.11 -5.78 -4.47
N VAL A 162 -6.56 -6.40 -5.57
CA VAL A 162 -5.95 -7.62 -6.07
C VAL A 162 -4.59 -7.33 -6.74
N ASP A 163 -3.66 -8.25 -6.61
CA ASP A 163 -2.25 -8.06 -6.99
C ASP A 163 -2.08 -7.79 -8.49
N GLU A 164 -2.90 -8.39 -9.34
CA GLU A 164 -2.86 -8.17 -10.79
C GLU A 164 -3.12 -6.71 -11.20
N LYS A 165 -3.79 -5.92 -10.33
CA LYS A 165 -4.03 -4.50 -10.62
C LYS A 165 -2.80 -3.63 -10.40
N VAL A 166 -1.92 -4.04 -9.51
CA VAL A 166 -0.69 -3.32 -9.15
C VAL A 166 0.56 -3.92 -9.78
N GLU A 167 0.42 -4.91 -10.65
CA GLU A 167 1.55 -5.64 -11.26
C GLU A 167 2.56 -4.71 -11.94
N ASN A 168 2.08 -3.73 -12.72
CA ASN A 168 2.98 -2.76 -13.34
C ASN A 168 3.73 -1.91 -12.32
N LEU A 169 3.10 -1.58 -11.19
CA LEU A 169 3.77 -0.84 -10.10
C LEU A 169 4.79 -1.73 -9.37
N LYS A 170 4.52 -3.03 -9.22
CA LYS A 170 5.52 -3.98 -8.72
C LYS A 170 6.72 -4.05 -9.67
N ASN A 171 6.48 -4.10 -10.99
CA ASN A 171 7.55 -4.08 -11.99
C ASN A 171 8.36 -2.79 -11.93
N LEU A 172 7.71 -1.63 -11.73
CA LEU A 172 8.40 -0.35 -11.53
C LEU A 172 9.36 -0.39 -10.33
N VAL A 173 8.90 -0.96 -9.20
CA VAL A 173 9.74 -1.16 -8.02
C VAL A 173 10.85 -2.17 -8.30
N HIS A 174 10.54 -3.27 -9.01
CA HIS A 174 11.50 -4.32 -9.32
C HIS A 174 12.64 -3.85 -10.23
N GLU A 175 12.36 -2.96 -11.15
CA GLU A 175 13.33 -2.43 -12.12
C GLU A 175 14.06 -1.17 -11.63
N TRP A 176 13.67 -0.67 -10.46
CA TRP A 176 14.24 0.57 -9.93
C TRP A 176 15.74 0.46 -9.67
N ASN A 177 16.46 1.51 -10.11
CA ASN A 177 17.87 1.68 -9.81
C ASN A 177 18.10 3.11 -9.27
N PRO A 178 18.57 3.26 -8.02
CA PRO A 178 18.78 4.58 -7.40
C PRO A 178 19.91 5.40 -8.01
N LYS A 179 20.79 4.80 -8.83
CA LYS A 179 22.02 5.42 -9.41
C LYS A 179 21.83 5.83 -10.85
#